data_975cdbf44a9662b6b92ddd21341ab093
#
_entry.id   975cdbf44a9662b6b92ddd21341ab093
#
_cell.length_a   1.000
_cell.length_b   1.000
_cell.length_c   1.000
_cell.angle_alpha   90.00
_cell.angle_beta   90.00
_cell.angle_gamma   90.00
#
_symmetry.space_group_name_H-M   'P 1'
#
loop_
_entity.id
_entity.type
_entity.pdbx_description
1 polymer ?
#
loop_
_entity_poly.entity_id
_entity_poly.type
_entity_poly.pdbx_seq_one_letter_code
_entity_poly.pdbx_strand_id
1 'polypeptide(L)'
;MSRRLLILIPALVAMTWMSCTTKRDGRAYRLYHNTTAKYNGFFYANEAHAEAEVKFEELHDERWDEVLPLFLESDEESAQQIFPLMERAIEKCTRVVDRHTMAPPKRMTKSFSRPVMNKWIDDNYTVIGKSYYLKGDYPKAEEIFTYLARTVNGDDAEAWAYSWLGRTHMRAGDDIKAKNALAKAEGIRDASDEAMVHTLLVLAQYRILTEEFEKAARHLEDALPKMGKKDKERTRTTFVLAQCRRAAGDKEGAIEQFQEVADMRWADYEWVFQGNIQQAMTYERRNGNSEAIVELLEDMLEDSKNEEFLDQVYYALGEVALEDRRRDESFDLFKGSVAAHVDNDRQLGKGYLKLADLYMEDLEYPTAQAYYDSALVHMDEDNERKDEVSSLASDLTSLVDNLNIIQEVDSLLDLCDMDEDLRLRAVDRVLRSMELELKRAREEREAAAEAAAAAAAADNSGAGMFWPYNGQLRSSGQQQFLSYWGDRVLEDDWRRSNKMSNLFVDEEEGEGAEASGEEEEILDPLDPANLPTFEELLAGLPCEPEARVSEEERMAEAYYNAGLDYREKLNDNEKAIETWVELIERLDSLSL
;
A
#
# COMPACT_ATOMS: atom_id res chain seq x y z
N MET A 1 23.34 40.38 55.62
CA MET A 1 22.15 39.56 55.17
C MET A 1 20.93 40.10 55.90
N SER A 2 19.92 40.57 55.13
CA SER A 2 18.75 41.21 55.74
C SER A 2 17.92 40.20 56.54
N ARG A 3 17.35 40.58 57.66
CA ARG A 3 16.44 39.73 58.47
C ARG A 3 15.31 39.06 57.66
N ARG A 4 14.97 39.63 56.53
CA ARG A 4 13.96 39.06 55.57
C ARG A 4 14.47 37.81 54.84
N LEU A 5 15.77 37.69 54.54
CA LEU A 5 16.37 36.52 53.90
C LEU A 5 16.44 35.32 54.88
N LEU A 6 16.67 35.57 56.18
CA LEU A 6 16.70 34.56 57.23
C LEU A 6 15.34 33.91 57.53
N ILE A 7 14.23 34.58 57.20
CA ILE A 7 12.86 34.03 57.32
C ILE A 7 12.41 33.34 56.02
N LEU A 8 12.88 33.80 54.86
CA LEU A 8 12.52 33.22 53.55
C LEU A 8 13.14 31.83 53.35
N ILE A 9 14.37 31.60 53.81
CA ILE A 9 15.05 30.30 53.65
C ILE A 9 14.32 29.17 54.41
N PRO A 10 14.00 29.27 55.70
CA PRO A 10 13.25 28.22 56.39
C PRO A 10 11.81 28.09 55.90
N ALA A 11 11.18 29.17 55.39
CA ALA A 11 9.87 29.07 54.74
C ALA A 11 9.93 28.31 53.44
N LEU A 12 10.99 28.51 52.61
CA LEU A 12 11.21 27.76 51.37
C LEU A 12 11.53 26.28 51.67
N VAL A 13 12.37 26.00 52.68
CA VAL A 13 12.67 24.62 53.10
C VAL A 13 11.43 23.94 53.70
N ALA A 14 10.60 24.65 54.46
CA ALA A 14 9.35 24.12 55.00
C ALA A 14 8.34 23.83 53.86
N MET A 15 8.31 24.63 52.79
CA MET A 15 7.50 24.35 51.59
C MET A 15 7.94 23.08 50.86
N THR A 16 9.25 22.82 50.74
CA THR A 16 9.75 21.59 50.08
C THR A 16 9.46 20.33 50.91
N TRP A 17 9.43 20.40 52.22
CA TRP A 17 9.07 19.25 53.08
C TRP A 17 7.57 18.98 53.15
N MET A 18 6.73 19.95 52.79
CA MET A 18 5.27 19.80 52.80
C MET A 18 4.70 19.19 51.50
N SER A 19 5.47 19.11 50.42
CA SER A 19 4.94 18.86 49.09
C SER A 19 4.77 17.39 48.67
N CYS A 20 5.35 16.44 49.41
CA CYS A 20 5.48 15.05 48.95
C CYS A 20 4.44 14.06 49.52
N THR A 21 3.33 14.48 50.09
CA THR A 21 2.36 13.54 50.66
C THR A 21 0.99 13.58 49.92
N THR A 22 0.59 12.45 49.36
CA THR A 22 -0.74 12.24 48.72
C THR A 22 -1.88 12.05 49.74
N LYS A 23 -1.54 11.92 51.04
CA LYS A 23 -2.51 11.70 52.14
C LYS A 23 -3.21 12.98 52.62
N ARG A 24 -2.73 14.15 52.23
CA ARG A 24 -3.29 15.44 52.64
C ARG A 24 -4.08 16.07 51.51
N ASP A 25 -5.28 16.61 51.81
CA ASP A 25 -6.24 17.16 50.86
C ASP A 25 -6.27 18.71 50.81
N GLY A 26 -5.30 19.39 51.44
CA GLY A 26 -5.22 20.85 51.46
C GLY A 26 -4.99 21.46 50.06
N ARG A 27 -5.44 22.72 49.85
CA ARG A 27 -5.35 23.42 48.55
C ARG A 27 -3.93 23.44 47.97
N ALA A 28 -2.90 23.61 48.78
CA ALA A 28 -1.49 23.63 48.35
C ALA A 28 -1.04 22.27 47.83
N TYR A 29 -1.46 21.16 48.48
CA TYR A 29 -1.15 19.79 48.01
C TYR A 29 -1.85 19.48 46.69
N ARG A 30 -3.12 19.83 46.56
CA ARG A 30 -3.86 19.67 45.29
C ARG A 30 -3.20 20.44 44.16
N LEU A 31 -2.83 21.72 44.42
CA LEU A 31 -2.15 22.52 43.40
C LEU A 31 -0.83 21.87 42.97
N TYR A 32 0.00 21.44 43.95
CA TYR A 32 1.27 20.77 43.64
C TYR A 32 1.06 19.50 42.81
N HIS A 33 0.20 18.57 43.25
CA HIS A 33 -0.01 17.32 42.59
C HIS A 33 -0.64 17.51 41.20
N ASN A 34 -1.61 18.41 41.01
CA ASN A 34 -2.20 18.73 39.71
C ASN A 34 -1.18 19.37 38.78
N THR A 35 -0.38 20.33 39.23
CA THR A 35 0.63 20.99 38.40
C THR A 35 1.72 20.02 37.99
N THR A 36 2.20 19.19 38.90
CA THR A 36 3.27 18.22 38.61
C THR A 36 2.74 17.11 37.68
N ALA A 37 1.53 16.63 37.90
CA ALA A 37 0.92 15.64 37.02
C ALA A 37 0.80 16.15 35.58
N LYS A 38 0.34 17.40 35.41
CA LYS A 38 0.18 18.03 34.10
C LYS A 38 1.49 18.27 33.37
N TYR A 39 2.40 19.02 34.03
CA TYR A 39 3.56 19.58 33.33
C TYR A 39 4.80 18.70 33.33
N ASN A 40 4.81 17.58 34.05
CA ASN A 40 5.92 16.64 34.02
C ASN A 40 5.53 15.33 33.28
N GLY A 41 4.78 14.45 33.93
CA GLY A 41 4.52 13.12 33.37
C GLY A 41 3.61 13.14 32.13
N PHE A 42 2.43 13.78 32.29
CA PHE A 42 1.43 13.86 31.20
C PHE A 42 1.96 14.60 29.97
N PHE A 43 2.64 15.75 30.16
CA PHE A 43 3.23 16.51 29.08
C PHE A 43 4.22 15.68 28.27
N TYR A 44 5.21 15.05 28.93
CA TYR A 44 6.20 14.22 28.24
C TYR A 44 5.63 12.93 27.63
N ALA A 45 4.54 12.41 28.17
CA ALA A 45 3.85 11.27 27.57
C ALA A 45 3.11 11.67 26.29
N ASN A 46 2.48 12.85 26.28
CA ASN A 46 1.85 13.37 25.06
C ASN A 46 2.88 13.75 23.98
N GLU A 47 4.06 14.28 24.37
CA GLU A 47 5.15 14.48 23.39
C GLU A 47 5.55 13.16 22.72
N ALA A 48 5.72 12.09 23.52
CA ALA A 48 6.05 10.78 22.98
C ALA A 48 4.91 10.20 22.09
N HIS A 49 3.67 10.50 22.43
CA HIS A 49 2.51 10.14 21.60
C HIS A 49 2.50 10.90 20.28
N ALA A 50 2.68 12.23 20.32
CA ALA A 50 2.73 13.05 19.11
C ALA A 50 3.90 12.66 18.18
N GLU A 51 5.07 12.34 18.78
CA GLU A 51 6.22 11.82 18.01
C GLU A 51 5.88 10.47 17.34
N ALA A 52 5.12 9.62 18.02
CA ALA A 52 4.68 8.35 17.44
C ALA A 52 3.63 8.54 16.32
N GLU A 53 2.71 9.48 16.49
CA GLU A 53 1.70 9.81 15.46
C GLU A 53 2.37 10.29 14.17
N VAL A 54 3.38 11.18 14.26
CA VAL A 54 4.15 11.64 13.10
C VAL A 54 4.84 10.47 12.40
N LYS A 55 5.53 9.60 13.15
CA LYS A 55 6.17 8.41 12.57
C LYS A 55 5.16 7.46 11.92
N PHE A 56 3.97 7.40 12.47
CA PHE A 56 2.90 6.58 11.95
C PHE A 56 2.36 7.12 10.62
N GLU A 57 2.17 8.44 10.56
CA GLU A 57 1.79 9.13 9.32
C GLU A 57 2.86 8.95 8.22
N GLU A 58 4.16 9.00 8.58
CA GLU A 58 5.28 8.78 7.64
C GLU A 58 5.39 7.35 7.09
N LEU A 59 4.89 6.37 7.82
CA LEU A 59 4.95 4.94 7.44
C LEU A 59 3.68 4.46 6.75
N HIS A 60 2.63 5.26 6.77
CA HIS A 60 1.31 4.88 6.26
C HIS A 60 1.14 5.33 4.81
N ASP A 61 0.84 4.39 3.95
CA ASP A 61 0.43 4.63 2.57
C ASP A 61 -1.09 4.52 2.45
N GLU A 62 -1.74 5.59 1.97
CA GLU A 62 -3.20 5.67 1.87
C GLU A 62 -3.71 4.92 0.64
N ARG A 63 -4.64 4.00 0.85
CA ARG A 63 -5.33 3.28 -0.24
C ARG A 63 -6.53 4.06 -0.74
N TRP A 64 -6.30 5.09 -1.54
CA TRP A 64 -7.31 6.04 -1.99
C TRP A 64 -8.50 5.44 -2.74
N ASP A 65 -8.36 4.26 -3.31
CA ASP A 65 -9.38 3.49 -4.03
C ASP A 65 -10.36 2.76 -3.10
N GLU A 66 -9.96 2.48 -1.88
CA GLU A 66 -10.78 1.85 -0.84
C GLU A 66 -11.45 2.91 0.04
N VAL A 67 -12.39 2.49 0.88
CA VAL A 67 -12.93 3.39 1.91
C VAL A 67 -11.88 3.50 3.01
N LEU A 68 -11.25 4.67 3.11
CA LEU A 68 -10.18 4.91 4.06
C LEU A 68 -10.64 4.74 5.52
N PRO A 69 -9.77 4.23 6.38
CA PRO A 69 -10.04 4.22 7.81
C PRO A 69 -10.04 5.65 8.36
N LEU A 70 -10.95 5.95 9.29
CA LEU A 70 -11.00 7.23 9.98
C LEU A 70 -9.82 7.43 10.93
N PHE A 71 -9.24 6.34 11.38
CA PHE A 71 -8.08 6.33 12.27
C PHE A 71 -6.99 5.48 11.65
N LEU A 72 -5.78 5.99 11.64
CA LEU A 72 -4.62 5.19 11.29
C LEU A 72 -4.43 4.10 12.36
N GLU A 73 -4.36 2.86 11.91
CA GLU A 73 -4.23 1.71 12.78
C GLU A 73 -2.87 1.04 12.61
N SER A 74 -2.23 0.69 13.71
CA SER A 74 -0.94 0.01 13.66
C SER A 74 -1.09 -1.43 13.16
N ASP A 75 -0.26 -1.80 12.21
CA ASP A 75 0.07 -3.18 11.92
C ASP A 75 1.24 -3.65 12.81
N GLU A 76 1.68 -4.88 12.64
CA GLU A 76 2.75 -5.45 13.49
C GLU A 76 4.09 -4.75 13.27
N GLU A 77 4.40 -4.34 12.05
CA GLU A 77 5.67 -3.72 11.69
C GLU A 77 5.75 -2.27 12.18
N SER A 78 4.75 -1.46 11.86
CA SER A 78 4.67 -0.06 12.31
C SER A 78 4.56 0.06 13.83
N ALA A 79 3.83 -0.88 14.49
CA ALA A 79 3.76 -0.95 15.94
C ALA A 79 5.14 -1.14 16.57
N GLN A 80 6.02 -1.99 16.00
CA GLN A 80 7.37 -2.21 16.52
C GLN A 80 8.23 -0.94 16.49
N GLN A 81 8.06 -0.10 15.47
CA GLN A 81 8.82 1.14 15.33
C GLN A 81 8.45 2.20 16.38
N ILE A 82 7.20 2.21 16.83
CA ILE A 82 6.71 3.15 17.85
C ILE A 82 6.79 2.59 19.29
N PHE A 83 7.12 1.30 19.49
CA PHE A 83 7.20 0.68 20.82
C PHE A 83 8.00 1.47 21.83
N PRO A 84 9.22 1.97 21.55
CA PRO A 84 10.00 2.72 22.53
C PRO A 84 9.30 4.00 23.01
N LEU A 85 8.56 4.65 22.13
CA LEU A 85 7.80 5.86 22.44
C LEU A 85 6.60 5.54 23.31
N MET A 86 5.86 4.47 22.98
CA MET A 86 4.72 4.00 23.77
C MET A 86 5.14 3.52 25.16
N GLU A 87 6.24 2.77 25.28
CA GLU A 87 6.80 2.38 26.59
C GLU A 87 7.18 3.60 27.42
N ARG A 88 7.79 4.61 26.78
CA ARG A 88 8.13 5.88 27.45
C ARG A 88 6.86 6.59 27.95
N ALA A 89 5.81 6.64 27.16
CA ALA A 89 4.53 7.24 27.53
C ALA A 89 3.89 6.49 28.71
N ILE A 90 3.82 5.16 28.65
CA ILE A 90 3.31 4.29 29.72
C ILE A 90 4.10 4.53 31.03
N GLU A 91 5.44 4.50 30.98
CA GLU A 91 6.29 4.71 32.16
C GLU A 91 6.02 6.07 32.80
N LYS A 92 5.96 7.14 31.99
CA LYS A 92 5.73 8.50 32.49
C LYS A 92 4.36 8.65 33.14
N CYS A 93 3.31 8.17 32.48
CA CYS A 93 1.94 8.24 33.01
C CYS A 93 1.75 7.34 34.23
N THR A 94 2.28 6.11 34.24
CA THR A 94 2.24 5.23 35.42
C THR A 94 2.92 5.87 36.61
N ARG A 95 4.08 6.51 36.44
CA ARG A 95 4.77 7.24 37.48
C ARG A 95 3.94 8.42 38.05
N VAL A 96 3.13 9.08 37.18
CA VAL A 96 2.19 10.13 37.65
C VAL A 96 1.08 9.50 38.47
N VAL A 97 0.46 8.46 38.00
CA VAL A 97 -0.62 7.75 38.69
C VAL A 97 -0.14 7.30 40.09
N ASP A 98 1.00 6.64 40.17
CA ASP A 98 1.56 6.14 41.45
C ASP A 98 1.87 7.24 42.44
N ARG A 99 2.43 8.36 41.98
CA ARG A 99 2.95 9.40 42.87
C ARG A 99 1.98 10.54 43.14
N HIS A 100 1.00 10.75 42.26
CA HIS A 100 0.14 11.92 42.31
C HIS A 100 -1.36 11.61 42.47
N THR A 101 -1.75 10.34 42.56
CA THR A 101 -3.11 9.96 42.91
C THR A 101 -3.38 10.32 44.38
N MET A 102 -4.37 11.18 44.56
CA MET A 102 -4.75 11.67 45.89
C MET A 102 -6.02 10.94 46.38
N ALA A 103 -5.94 10.34 47.55
CA ALA A 103 -7.13 9.71 48.14
C ALA A 103 -8.18 10.77 48.54
N PRO A 104 -9.46 10.54 48.28
CA PRO A 104 -10.52 11.44 48.75
C PRO A 104 -10.60 11.45 50.28
N PRO A 105 -10.86 12.62 50.90
CA PRO A 105 -10.98 12.70 52.34
C PRO A 105 -12.13 11.85 52.87
N LYS A 106 -11.97 11.25 54.06
CA LYS A 106 -12.95 10.34 54.68
C LYS A 106 -14.37 10.92 54.75
N ARG A 107 -14.49 12.25 54.88
CA ARG A 107 -15.80 12.96 54.90
C ARG A 107 -16.55 12.90 53.56
N MET A 108 -15.85 12.67 52.44
CA MET A 108 -16.43 12.62 51.08
C MET A 108 -16.66 11.20 50.55
N THR A 109 -16.17 10.18 51.28
CA THR A 109 -16.33 8.77 50.87
C THR A 109 -17.77 8.24 51.00
N LYS A 110 -18.68 9.01 51.62
CA LYS A 110 -20.10 8.67 51.77
C LYS A 110 -20.98 9.17 50.60
N SER A 111 -20.42 9.98 49.69
CA SER A 111 -21.13 10.46 48.49
C SER A 111 -21.03 9.43 47.35
N PHE A 112 -22.10 9.29 46.59
CA PHE A 112 -22.13 8.43 45.38
C PHE A 112 -21.13 8.85 44.30
N SER A 113 -20.77 10.14 44.25
CA SER A 113 -19.70 10.66 43.39
C SER A 113 -18.40 10.81 44.20
N ARG A 114 -17.36 10.05 43.85
CA ARG A 114 -16.01 10.22 44.40
C ARG A 114 -15.39 11.47 43.80
N PRO A 115 -15.08 12.52 44.56
CA PRO A 115 -14.48 13.71 44.00
C PRO A 115 -13.06 13.41 43.49
N VAL A 116 -12.78 13.71 42.27
CA VAL A 116 -11.43 13.63 41.67
C VAL A 116 -10.56 14.72 42.29
N MET A 117 -9.52 14.33 43.05
CA MET A 117 -8.63 15.25 43.74
C MET A 117 -7.49 15.77 42.87
N ASN A 118 -7.02 14.95 41.96
CA ASN A 118 -6.10 15.31 40.89
C ASN A 118 -6.82 15.09 39.54
N LYS A 119 -7.02 16.17 38.82
CA LYS A 119 -7.80 16.17 37.56
C LYS A 119 -7.09 15.48 36.40
N TRP A 120 -5.79 15.21 36.51
CA TRP A 120 -4.96 14.67 35.46
C TRP A 120 -4.76 13.13 35.54
N ILE A 121 -5.37 12.47 36.54
CA ILE A 121 -5.20 11.02 36.70
C ILE A 121 -5.93 10.27 35.61
N ASP A 122 -7.14 10.70 35.26
CA ASP A 122 -7.95 10.06 34.23
C ASP A 122 -7.31 10.24 32.84
N ASP A 123 -6.78 11.45 32.56
CA ASP A 123 -6.01 11.72 31.34
C ASP A 123 -4.77 10.84 31.23
N ASN A 124 -4.03 10.64 32.34
CA ASN A 124 -2.86 9.75 32.33
C ASN A 124 -3.26 8.28 32.07
N TYR A 125 -4.34 7.79 32.64
CA TYR A 125 -4.86 6.46 32.32
C TYR A 125 -5.28 6.36 30.84
N THR A 126 -5.90 7.40 30.29
CA THR A 126 -6.26 7.45 28.86
C THR A 126 -5.03 7.30 27.97
N VAL A 127 -3.94 8.02 28.27
CA VAL A 127 -2.68 7.89 27.52
C VAL A 127 -2.08 6.48 27.68
N ILE A 128 -2.12 5.89 28.87
CA ILE A 128 -1.67 4.50 29.08
C ILE A 128 -2.49 3.53 28.21
N GLY A 129 -3.84 3.66 28.22
CA GLY A 129 -4.72 2.81 27.42
C GLY A 129 -4.46 2.96 25.92
N LYS A 130 -4.34 4.21 25.42
CA LYS A 130 -3.98 4.51 24.03
C LYS A 130 -2.63 3.90 23.66
N SER A 131 -1.63 4.00 24.53
CA SER A 131 -0.30 3.45 24.28
C SER A 131 -0.30 1.92 24.20
N TYR A 132 -1.07 1.22 25.03
CA TYR A 132 -1.25 -0.23 24.92
C TYR A 132 -2.01 -0.61 23.64
N TYR A 133 -3.01 0.17 23.27
CA TYR A 133 -3.76 -0.02 22.02
C TYR A 133 -2.84 0.07 20.80
N LEU A 134 -2.04 1.12 20.67
CA LEU A 134 -1.09 1.33 19.56
C LEU A 134 0.03 0.28 19.52
N LYS A 135 0.35 -0.34 20.66
CA LYS A 135 1.25 -1.48 20.72
C LYS A 135 0.62 -2.82 20.33
N GLY A 136 -0.68 -2.86 20.07
CA GLY A 136 -1.42 -4.10 19.83
C GLY A 136 -1.71 -4.92 21.10
N ASP A 137 -1.39 -4.40 22.31
CA ASP A 137 -1.71 -5.06 23.60
C ASP A 137 -3.16 -4.75 24.00
N TYR A 138 -4.10 -5.25 23.18
CA TYR A 138 -5.53 -5.00 23.37
C TYR A 138 -6.07 -5.47 24.72
N PRO A 139 -5.62 -6.62 25.31
CA PRO A 139 -6.05 -7.02 26.65
C PRO A 139 -5.74 -5.98 27.73
N LYS A 140 -4.55 -5.37 27.71
CA LYS A 140 -4.21 -4.31 28.67
C LYS A 140 -4.95 -3.02 28.39
N ALA A 141 -5.14 -2.66 27.11
CA ALA A 141 -5.95 -1.50 26.74
C ALA A 141 -7.40 -1.67 27.24
N GLU A 142 -8.02 -2.85 27.06
CA GLU A 142 -9.35 -3.20 27.58
C GLU A 142 -9.42 -3.04 29.11
N GLU A 143 -8.41 -3.51 29.85
CA GLU A 143 -8.37 -3.38 31.31
C GLU A 143 -8.39 -1.89 31.73
N ILE A 144 -7.54 -1.08 31.12
CA ILE A 144 -7.42 0.36 31.42
C ILE A 144 -8.72 1.10 31.08
N PHE A 145 -9.26 0.92 29.88
CA PHE A 145 -10.47 1.63 29.47
C PHE A 145 -11.71 1.14 30.23
N THR A 146 -11.75 -0.15 30.61
CA THR A 146 -12.80 -0.69 31.52
C THR A 146 -12.71 -0.06 32.91
N TYR A 147 -11.49 0.10 33.43
CA TYR A 147 -11.26 0.81 34.70
C TYR A 147 -11.75 2.25 34.60
N LEU A 148 -11.39 2.97 33.54
CA LEU A 148 -11.87 4.33 33.31
C LEU A 148 -13.39 4.40 33.26
N ALA A 149 -14.03 3.61 32.42
CA ALA A 149 -15.49 3.60 32.26
C ALA A 149 -16.26 3.32 33.59
N ARG A 150 -15.63 2.66 34.57
CA ARG A 150 -16.21 2.37 35.88
C ARG A 150 -15.92 3.42 36.95
N THR A 151 -14.84 4.15 36.80
CA THR A 151 -14.32 5.02 37.88
C THR A 151 -14.49 6.50 37.60
N VAL A 152 -14.58 6.86 36.33
CA VAL A 152 -14.75 8.25 35.91
C VAL A 152 -16.20 8.68 36.12
N ASN A 153 -16.37 9.91 36.58
CA ASN A 153 -17.67 10.56 36.71
C ASN A 153 -17.65 11.81 35.83
N GLY A 154 -18.43 11.82 34.77
CA GLY A 154 -18.57 12.94 33.85
C GLY A 154 -18.74 12.40 32.43
N ASP A 155 -19.64 13.05 31.71
CA ASP A 155 -20.09 12.59 30.41
C ASP A 155 -18.95 12.52 29.39
N ASP A 156 -18.03 13.48 29.38
CA ASP A 156 -16.86 13.49 28.47
C ASP A 156 -15.96 12.28 28.69
N ALA A 157 -15.52 12.09 29.93
CA ALA A 157 -14.56 11.03 30.25
C ALA A 157 -15.20 9.63 30.10
N GLU A 158 -16.51 9.51 30.34
CA GLU A 158 -17.26 8.28 30.12
C GLU A 158 -17.42 8.00 28.62
N ALA A 159 -17.72 9.02 27.80
CA ALA A 159 -17.79 8.90 26.34
C ALA A 159 -16.43 8.48 25.75
N TRP A 160 -15.34 9.11 26.18
CA TRP A 160 -13.99 8.72 25.79
C TRP A 160 -13.67 7.27 26.16
N ALA A 161 -13.97 6.86 27.39
CA ALA A 161 -13.66 5.50 27.85
C ALA A 161 -14.41 4.43 27.04
N TYR A 162 -15.72 4.62 26.79
CA TYR A 162 -16.52 3.66 26.02
C TYR A 162 -16.17 3.68 24.54
N SER A 163 -15.87 4.81 23.93
CA SER A 163 -15.45 4.86 22.52
C SER A 163 -14.10 4.16 22.31
N TRP A 164 -13.12 4.36 23.21
CA TRP A 164 -11.85 3.61 23.17
C TRP A 164 -12.01 2.12 23.46
N LEU A 165 -12.94 1.72 24.34
CA LEU A 165 -13.30 0.32 24.51
C LEU A 165 -13.87 -0.25 23.21
N GLY A 166 -14.72 0.50 22.52
CA GLY A 166 -15.25 0.12 21.22
C GLY A 166 -14.15 -0.14 20.21
N ARG A 167 -13.22 0.80 20.05
CA ARG A 167 -12.04 0.64 19.18
C ARG A 167 -11.19 -0.59 19.56
N THR A 168 -10.90 -0.74 20.86
CA THR A 168 -10.09 -1.86 21.36
C THR A 168 -10.74 -3.19 21.02
N HIS A 169 -12.06 -3.33 21.20
CA HIS A 169 -12.78 -4.56 20.88
C HIS A 169 -12.89 -4.81 19.37
N MET A 170 -13.04 -3.77 18.53
CA MET A 170 -13.00 -3.92 17.08
C MET A 170 -11.66 -4.52 16.63
N ARG A 171 -10.55 -3.99 17.13
CA ARG A 171 -9.20 -4.49 16.79
C ARG A 171 -8.90 -5.87 17.39
N ALA A 172 -9.52 -6.22 18.53
CA ALA A 172 -9.42 -7.55 19.12
C ALA A 172 -10.34 -8.59 18.45
N GLY A 173 -11.16 -8.20 17.46
CA GLY A 173 -12.09 -9.08 16.77
C GLY A 173 -13.34 -9.47 17.60
N ASP A 174 -13.64 -8.76 18.70
CA ASP A 174 -14.81 -9.01 19.55
C ASP A 174 -15.97 -8.07 19.21
N ASP A 175 -16.70 -8.40 18.15
CA ASP A 175 -17.80 -7.57 17.62
C ASP A 175 -18.90 -7.33 18.67
N ILE A 176 -19.23 -8.35 19.49
CA ILE A 176 -20.28 -8.24 20.51
C ILE A 176 -19.90 -7.20 21.57
N LYS A 177 -18.67 -7.25 22.06
CA LYS A 177 -18.18 -6.27 23.03
C LYS A 177 -18.03 -4.89 22.43
N ALA A 178 -17.53 -4.79 21.18
CA ALA A 178 -17.42 -3.53 20.45
C ALA A 178 -18.80 -2.84 20.36
N LYS A 179 -19.81 -3.53 19.87
CA LYS A 179 -21.18 -3.03 19.75
C LYS A 179 -21.78 -2.58 21.09
N ASN A 180 -21.56 -3.37 22.14
CA ASN A 180 -22.04 -3.01 23.47
C ASN A 180 -21.35 -1.78 24.07
N ALA A 181 -20.05 -1.61 23.84
CA ALA A 181 -19.31 -0.44 24.29
C ALA A 181 -19.76 0.82 23.51
N LEU A 182 -19.88 0.71 22.20
CA LEU A 182 -20.31 1.80 21.32
C LEU A 182 -21.75 2.25 21.60
N ALA A 183 -22.66 1.33 21.86
CA ALA A 183 -24.05 1.66 22.25
C ALA A 183 -24.10 2.45 23.57
N LYS A 184 -23.17 2.22 24.50
CA LYS A 184 -23.06 3.03 25.71
C LYS A 184 -22.49 4.41 25.42
N ALA A 185 -21.46 4.50 24.58
CA ALA A 185 -20.88 5.78 24.16
C ALA A 185 -21.92 6.67 23.46
N GLU A 186 -22.71 6.11 22.54
CA GLU A 186 -23.78 6.78 21.81
C GLU A 186 -24.91 7.28 22.74
N GLY A 187 -25.13 6.58 23.84
CA GLY A 187 -26.12 6.95 24.86
C GLY A 187 -25.79 8.20 25.65
N ILE A 188 -24.53 8.66 25.63
CA ILE A 188 -24.05 9.82 26.39
C ILE A 188 -24.29 11.08 25.54
N ARG A 189 -25.24 11.93 25.96
CA ARG A 189 -25.67 13.10 25.14
C ARG A 189 -25.13 14.45 25.61
N ASP A 190 -24.71 14.54 26.88
CA ASP A 190 -24.27 15.78 27.49
C ASP A 190 -22.73 15.95 27.49
N ALA A 191 -22.03 15.14 26.65
CA ALA A 191 -20.60 15.25 26.43
C ALA A 191 -20.23 16.49 25.58
N SER A 192 -19.00 16.95 25.71
CA SER A 192 -18.46 18.05 24.90
C SER A 192 -18.45 17.69 23.41
N ASP A 193 -18.42 18.69 22.54
CA ASP A 193 -18.32 18.48 21.10
C ASP A 193 -17.11 17.64 20.72
N GLU A 194 -15.96 17.78 21.40
CA GLU A 194 -14.77 16.99 21.17
C GLU A 194 -14.99 15.49 21.47
N ALA A 195 -15.57 15.17 22.63
CA ALA A 195 -15.88 13.78 23.00
C ALA A 195 -16.98 13.19 22.11
N MET A 196 -17.96 13.99 21.70
CA MET A 196 -19.01 13.56 20.77
C MET A 196 -18.46 13.30 19.37
N VAL A 197 -17.59 14.17 18.83
CA VAL A 197 -16.93 13.96 17.53
C VAL A 197 -16.16 12.64 17.56
N HIS A 198 -15.30 12.42 18.56
CA HIS A 198 -14.56 11.16 18.66
C HIS A 198 -15.50 9.94 18.71
N THR A 199 -16.58 10.01 19.48
CA THR A 199 -17.57 8.92 19.57
C THR A 199 -18.24 8.67 18.21
N LEU A 200 -18.65 9.71 17.49
CA LEU A 200 -19.27 9.60 16.18
C LEU A 200 -18.32 9.03 15.13
N LEU A 201 -17.04 9.44 15.15
CA LEU A 201 -16.02 8.88 14.26
C LEU A 201 -15.77 7.38 14.55
N VAL A 202 -15.74 6.97 15.83
CA VAL A 202 -15.59 5.54 16.18
C VAL A 202 -16.82 4.72 15.78
N LEU A 203 -18.03 5.28 15.91
CA LEU A 203 -19.26 4.67 15.41
C LEU A 203 -19.22 4.53 13.89
N ALA A 204 -18.80 5.57 13.18
CA ALA A 204 -18.66 5.54 11.73
C ALA A 204 -17.63 4.49 11.29
N GLN A 205 -16.46 4.40 11.95
CA GLN A 205 -15.46 3.38 11.69
C GLN A 205 -16.02 1.96 11.86
N TYR A 206 -16.79 1.73 12.93
CA TYR A 206 -17.47 0.45 13.13
C TYR A 206 -18.43 0.12 11.98
N ARG A 207 -19.18 1.12 11.49
CA ARG A 207 -20.09 0.95 10.35
C ARG A 207 -19.38 0.71 9.03
N ILE A 208 -18.21 1.32 8.82
CA ILE A 208 -17.35 1.05 7.66
C ILE A 208 -16.89 -0.40 7.68
N LEU A 209 -16.35 -0.88 8.81
CA LEU A 209 -15.90 -2.26 8.96
C LEU A 209 -17.01 -3.32 8.82
N THR A 210 -18.27 -2.92 9.04
CA THR A 210 -19.44 -3.79 8.83
C THR A 210 -20.17 -3.51 7.51
N GLU A 211 -19.57 -2.74 6.61
CA GLU A 211 -20.09 -2.36 5.28
C GLU A 211 -21.47 -1.66 5.34
N GLU A 212 -21.81 -1.08 6.49
CA GLU A 212 -23.04 -0.32 6.67
C GLU A 212 -22.81 1.17 6.29
N PHE A 213 -22.39 1.43 5.04
CA PHE A 213 -21.89 2.73 4.57
C PHE A 213 -22.89 3.88 4.73
N GLU A 214 -24.19 3.64 4.52
CA GLU A 214 -25.24 4.67 4.72
C GLU A 214 -25.31 5.12 6.19
N LYS A 215 -25.10 4.19 7.15
CA LYS A 215 -25.09 4.54 8.57
C LYS A 215 -23.77 5.23 8.96
N ALA A 216 -22.66 4.80 8.36
CA ALA A 216 -21.37 5.48 8.53
C ALA A 216 -21.47 6.95 8.09
N ALA A 217 -22.01 7.20 6.89
CA ALA A 217 -22.20 8.55 6.36
C ALA A 217 -23.00 9.44 7.32
N ARG A 218 -24.10 8.95 7.91
CA ARG A 218 -24.90 9.71 8.89
C ARG A 218 -24.09 10.12 10.12
N HIS A 219 -23.27 9.20 10.68
CA HIS A 219 -22.43 9.55 11.83
C HIS A 219 -21.38 10.61 11.47
N LEU A 220 -20.81 10.56 10.25
CA LEU A 220 -19.85 11.55 9.77
C LEU A 220 -20.52 12.92 9.52
N GLU A 221 -21.73 12.93 8.96
CA GLU A 221 -22.56 14.14 8.81
C GLU A 221 -22.89 14.80 10.15
N ASP A 222 -23.13 14.00 11.19
CA ASP A 222 -23.38 14.51 12.55
C ASP A 222 -22.09 15.02 13.24
N ALA A 223 -20.92 14.48 12.88
CA ALA A 223 -19.63 14.88 13.42
C ALA A 223 -19.11 16.20 12.82
N LEU A 224 -19.17 16.36 11.50
CA LEU A 224 -18.58 17.49 10.76
C LEU A 224 -18.99 18.89 11.27
N PRO A 225 -20.27 19.18 11.62
CA PRO A 225 -20.66 20.49 12.17
C PRO A 225 -20.02 20.83 13.51
N LYS A 226 -19.58 19.83 14.27
CA LYS A 226 -18.95 19.97 15.60
C LYS A 226 -17.43 20.12 15.52
N MET A 227 -16.83 19.80 14.37
CA MET A 227 -15.40 19.91 14.14
C MET A 227 -14.97 21.33 13.77
N GLY A 228 -13.75 21.69 14.13
CA GLY A 228 -13.14 22.96 13.72
C GLY A 228 -12.95 23.03 12.20
N LYS A 229 -13.11 24.24 11.63
CA LYS A 229 -13.01 24.41 10.16
C LYS A 229 -11.64 24.08 9.56
N LYS A 230 -10.58 24.08 10.36
CA LYS A 230 -9.18 23.81 9.94
C LYS A 230 -8.59 22.64 10.70
N ASP A 231 -9.43 21.77 11.21
CA ASP A 231 -8.99 20.56 11.88
C ASP A 231 -8.43 19.58 10.85
N LYS A 232 -7.27 18.98 11.10
CA LYS A 232 -6.70 17.95 10.23
C LYS A 232 -7.66 16.78 10.03
N GLU A 233 -8.28 16.34 11.12
CA GLU A 233 -9.25 15.24 11.09
C GLU A 233 -10.48 15.56 10.23
N ARG A 234 -10.83 16.85 10.05
CA ARG A 234 -11.96 17.26 9.22
C ARG A 234 -11.75 16.89 7.75
N THR A 235 -10.53 17.06 7.23
CA THR A 235 -10.25 16.72 5.82
C THR A 235 -10.47 15.23 5.58
N ARG A 236 -9.88 14.36 6.39
CA ARG A 236 -10.09 12.91 6.34
C ARG A 236 -11.57 12.55 6.51
N THR A 237 -12.24 13.15 7.50
CA THR A 237 -13.66 12.87 7.77
C THR A 237 -14.54 13.22 6.58
N THR A 238 -14.30 14.37 5.91
CA THR A 238 -15.06 14.79 4.73
C THR A 238 -14.79 13.87 3.54
N PHE A 239 -13.54 13.46 3.35
CA PHE A 239 -13.15 12.53 2.29
C PHE A 239 -13.79 11.14 2.49
N VAL A 240 -13.70 10.58 3.71
CA VAL A 240 -14.31 9.29 4.03
C VAL A 240 -15.85 9.36 3.93
N LEU A 241 -16.47 10.49 4.28
CA LEU A 241 -17.90 10.70 4.03
C LEU A 241 -18.23 10.56 2.54
N ALA A 242 -17.42 11.17 1.66
CA ALA A 242 -17.60 11.05 0.21
C ALA A 242 -17.49 9.59 -0.25
N GLN A 243 -16.48 8.87 0.23
CA GLN A 243 -16.29 7.44 -0.08
C GLN A 243 -17.48 6.59 0.44
N CYS A 244 -17.95 6.83 1.66
CA CYS A 244 -19.12 6.13 2.22
C CYS A 244 -20.40 6.42 1.40
N ARG A 245 -20.62 7.66 0.96
CA ARG A 245 -21.75 8.00 0.09
C ARG A 245 -21.66 7.31 -1.25
N ARG A 246 -20.47 7.28 -1.87
CA ARG A 246 -20.21 6.53 -3.10
C ARG A 246 -20.52 5.04 -2.95
N ALA A 247 -20.03 4.42 -1.88
CA ALA A 247 -20.26 3.00 -1.59
C ALA A 247 -21.74 2.70 -1.28
N ALA A 248 -22.47 3.67 -0.69
CA ALA A 248 -23.92 3.58 -0.47
C ALA A 248 -24.75 3.86 -1.74
N GLY A 249 -24.14 4.23 -2.87
CA GLY A 249 -24.79 4.53 -4.13
C GLY A 249 -25.21 6.01 -4.32
N ASP A 250 -24.95 6.88 -3.35
CA ASP A 250 -25.17 8.34 -3.44
C ASP A 250 -23.97 9.01 -4.12
N LYS A 251 -23.86 8.83 -5.45
CA LYS A 251 -22.73 9.36 -6.22
C LYS A 251 -22.74 10.88 -6.35
N GLU A 252 -23.91 11.49 -6.42
CA GLU A 252 -24.04 12.95 -6.49
C GLU A 252 -23.55 13.60 -5.18
N GLY A 253 -24.02 13.09 -4.04
CA GLY A 253 -23.53 13.55 -2.74
C GLY A 253 -22.05 13.26 -2.50
N ALA A 254 -21.51 12.17 -3.06
CA ALA A 254 -20.09 11.87 -2.99
C ALA A 254 -19.25 12.91 -3.76
N ILE A 255 -19.64 13.24 -4.98
CA ILE A 255 -18.97 14.26 -5.81
C ILE A 255 -18.95 15.61 -5.09
N GLU A 256 -20.06 16.03 -4.49
CA GLU A 256 -20.12 17.29 -3.72
C GLU A 256 -19.13 17.29 -2.54
N GLN A 257 -18.98 16.15 -1.84
CA GLN A 257 -18.05 16.06 -0.71
C GLN A 257 -16.58 15.97 -1.16
N PHE A 258 -16.29 15.30 -2.27
CA PHE A 258 -14.94 15.31 -2.84
C PHE A 258 -14.55 16.71 -3.32
N GLN A 259 -15.49 17.46 -3.91
CA GLN A 259 -15.28 18.87 -4.26
C GLN A 259 -15.01 19.72 -3.01
N GLU A 260 -15.75 19.49 -1.90
CA GLU A 260 -15.47 20.20 -0.64
C GLU A 260 -14.02 19.97 -0.19
N VAL A 261 -13.49 18.74 -0.31
CA VAL A 261 -12.09 18.42 0.01
C VAL A 261 -11.13 19.14 -0.95
N ALA A 262 -11.39 19.10 -2.25
CA ALA A 262 -10.58 19.77 -3.27
C ALA A 262 -10.48 21.29 -3.05
N ASP A 263 -11.52 21.91 -2.48
CA ASP A 263 -11.57 23.34 -2.15
C ASP A 263 -10.90 23.71 -0.81
N MET A 264 -10.43 22.72 -0.02
CA MET A 264 -9.79 22.94 1.28
C MET A 264 -8.36 23.44 1.15
N ARG A 265 -8.17 24.77 1.14
CA ARG A 265 -6.85 25.42 0.99
C ARG A 265 -5.86 25.17 2.13
N TRP A 266 -6.31 24.59 3.25
CA TRP A 266 -5.48 24.27 4.43
C TRP A 266 -5.14 22.80 4.52
N ALA A 267 -5.74 21.96 3.68
CA ALA A 267 -5.42 20.54 3.59
C ALA A 267 -4.06 20.35 2.88
N ASP A 268 -3.38 19.26 3.19
CA ASP A 268 -2.21 18.85 2.48
C ASP A 268 -2.55 18.61 1.01
N TYR A 269 -1.61 18.90 0.11
CA TYR A 269 -1.87 18.92 -1.32
C TYR A 269 -2.42 17.58 -1.84
N GLU A 270 -1.95 16.49 -1.31
CA GLU A 270 -2.37 15.14 -1.69
C GLU A 270 -3.89 14.93 -1.49
N TRP A 271 -4.47 15.41 -0.39
CA TRP A 271 -5.93 15.35 -0.17
C TRP A 271 -6.71 16.17 -1.20
N VAL A 272 -6.19 17.34 -1.55
CA VAL A 272 -6.81 18.21 -2.57
C VAL A 272 -6.74 17.54 -3.94
N PHE A 273 -5.59 16.97 -4.29
CA PHE A 273 -5.37 16.21 -5.50
C PHE A 273 -6.32 15.00 -5.57
N GLN A 274 -6.35 14.19 -4.51
CA GLN A 274 -7.23 13.02 -4.45
C GLN A 274 -8.71 13.40 -4.46
N GLY A 275 -9.09 14.54 -3.88
CA GLY A 275 -10.45 15.08 -4.01
C GLY A 275 -10.87 15.24 -5.47
N ASN A 276 -10.00 15.78 -6.31
CA ASN A 276 -10.23 15.94 -7.74
C ASN A 276 -10.27 14.61 -8.49
N ILE A 277 -9.30 13.72 -8.24
CA ILE A 277 -9.25 12.38 -8.84
C ILE A 277 -10.51 11.57 -8.49
N GLN A 278 -10.92 11.55 -7.23
CA GLN A 278 -12.07 10.78 -6.79
C GLN A 278 -13.41 11.31 -7.30
N GLN A 279 -13.51 12.63 -7.61
CA GLN A 279 -14.65 13.17 -8.36
C GLN A 279 -14.74 12.51 -9.73
N ALA A 280 -13.64 12.49 -10.46
CA ALA A 280 -13.58 11.89 -11.79
C ALA A 280 -13.90 10.39 -11.74
N MET A 281 -13.34 9.67 -10.79
CA MET A 281 -13.58 8.23 -10.56
C MET A 281 -15.03 7.92 -10.11
N THR A 282 -15.77 8.93 -9.66
CA THR A 282 -17.18 8.79 -9.25
C THR A 282 -18.15 9.16 -10.37
N TYR A 283 -17.64 9.73 -11.46
CA TYR A 283 -18.45 10.17 -12.60
C TYR A 283 -19.20 9.00 -13.23
N GLU A 284 -20.44 9.24 -13.61
CA GLU A 284 -21.27 8.39 -14.45
C GLU A 284 -21.94 9.23 -15.54
N ARG A 285 -21.90 8.76 -16.77
CA ARG A 285 -22.51 9.44 -17.92
C ARG A 285 -23.99 9.78 -17.74
N ARG A 286 -24.73 8.96 -16.99
CA ARG A 286 -26.15 9.22 -16.68
C ARG A 286 -26.36 10.46 -15.81
N ASN A 287 -25.35 10.90 -15.06
CA ASN A 287 -25.45 11.97 -14.07
C ASN A 287 -25.02 13.33 -14.65
N GLY A 288 -24.65 13.43 -15.92
CA GLY A 288 -24.31 14.69 -16.55
C GLY A 288 -23.29 14.64 -17.68
N ASN A 289 -22.69 15.79 -17.97
CA ASN A 289 -21.65 15.97 -18.97
C ASN A 289 -20.26 15.87 -18.30
N SER A 290 -19.35 15.13 -18.90
CA SER A 290 -17.95 14.96 -18.43
C SER A 290 -17.07 16.20 -18.69
N GLU A 291 -17.51 17.16 -19.51
CA GLU A 291 -16.69 18.26 -20.02
C GLU A 291 -15.92 19.01 -18.92
N ALA A 292 -16.61 19.37 -17.83
CA ALA A 292 -15.96 20.06 -16.71
C ALA A 292 -14.94 19.19 -15.95
N ILE A 293 -15.18 17.87 -15.88
CA ILE A 293 -14.26 16.92 -15.24
C ILE A 293 -13.03 16.72 -16.14
N VAL A 294 -13.24 16.59 -17.44
CA VAL A 294 -12.13 16.46 -18.41
C VAL A 294 -11.28 17.72 -18.40
N GLU A 295 -11.88 18.93 -18.45
CA GLU A 295 -11.15 20.21 -18.36
C GLU A 295 -10.33 20.29 -17.06
N LEU A 296 -10.91 19.88 -15.92
CA LEU A 296 -10.20 19.84 -14.64
C LEU A 296 -8.97 18.89 -14.68
N LEU A 297 -9.14 17.69 -15.22
CA LEU A 297 -8.05 16.70 -15.30
C LEU A 297 -6.98 17.13 -16.32
N GLU A 298 -7.36 17.77 -17.44
CA GLU A 298 -6.41 18.34 -18.40
C GLU A 298 -5.60 19.47 -17.79
N ASP A 299 -6.24 20.37 -17.01
CA ASP A 299 -5.53 21.39 -16.24
C ASP A 299 -4.56 20.77 -15.23
N MET A 300 -4.94 19.64 -14.63
CA MET A 300 -4.05 18.91 -13.71
C MET A 300 -2.84 18.27 -14.43
N LEU A 301 -2.96 17.86 -15.70
CA LEU A 301 -1.82 17.39 -16.49
C LEU A 301 -0.81 18.49 -16.79
N GLU A 302 -1.27 19.76 -16.91
CA GLU A 302 -0.41 20.92 -17.18
C GLU A 302 0.25 21.50 -15.91
N ASP A 303 -0.28 21.21 -14.72
CA ASP A 303 0.29 21.73 -13.46
C ASP A 303 1.52 20.90 -13.04
N SER A 304 2.69 21.54 -13.03
CA SER A 304 3.96 20.94 -12.63
C SER A 304 3.99 20.35 -11.21
N LYS A 305 3.02 20.69 -10.35
CA LYS A 305 2.88 20.06 -9.03
C LYS A 305 2.43 18.60 -9.09
N ASN A 306 1.85 18.20 -10.22
CA ASN A 306 1.32 16.85 -10.43
C ASN A 306 2.30 15.93 -11.18
N GLU A 307 3.54 16.35 -11.41
CA GLU A 307 4.51 15.58 -12.18
C GLU A 307 4.71 14.15 -11.65
N GLU A 308 4.65 13.97 -10.34
CA GLU A 308 4.74 12.67 -9.67
C GLU A 308 3.42 11.87 -9.67
N PHE A 309 2.30 12.48 -10.06
CA PHE A 309 0.94 11.91 -10.02
C PHE A 309 0.27 11.80 -11.38
N LEU A 310 1.00 12.05 -12.47
CA LEU A 310 0.44 12.06 -13.84
C LEU A 310 -0.17 10.71 -14.21
N ASP A 311 0.37 9.62 -13.71
CA ASP A 311 -0.15 8.27 -13.86
C ASP A 311 -1.61 8.15 -13.39
N GLN A 312 -1.96 8.76 -12.26
CA GLN A 312 -3.32 8.78 -11.71
C GLN A 312 -4.24 9.68 -12.51
N VAL A 313 -3.74 10.82 -13.01
CA VAL A 313 -4.54 11.73 -13.83
C VAL A 313 -4.91 11.11 -15.18
N TYR A 314 -3.92 10.48 -15.86
CA TYR A 314 -4.18 9.73 -17.09
C TYR A 314 -5.16 8.58 -16.87
N TYR A 315 -5.03 7.85 -15.75
CA TYR A 315 -5.95 6.77 -15.40
C TYR A 315 -7.37 7.29 -15.21
N ALA A 316 -7.55 8.39 -14.47
CA ALA A 316 -8.86 9.00 -14.26
C ALA A 316 -9.50 9.50 -15.56
N LEU A 317 -8.72 10.12 -16.47
CA LEU A 317 -9.17 10.49 -17.81
C LEU A 317 -9.60 9.27 -18.62
N GLY A 318 -8.84 8.18 -18.52
CA GLY A 318 -9.16 6.89 -19.16
C GLY A 318 -10.50 6.32 -18.70
N GLU A 319 -10.78 6.36 -17.40
CA GLU A 319 -12.07 5.93 -16.83
C GLU A 319 -13.22 6.81 -17.29
N VAL A 320 -13.05 8.14 -17.30
CA VAL A 320 -14.06 9.08 -17.83
C VAL A 320 -14.32 8.85 -19.33
N ALA A 321 -13.27 8.63 -20.11
CA ALA A 321 -13.40 8.34 -21.54
C ALA A 321 -14.13 7.01 -21.78
N LEU A 322 -13.87 5.99 -20.97
CA LEU A 322 -14.53 4.70 -21.04
C LEU A 322 -16.01 4.79 -20.69
N GLU A 323 -16.37 5.54 -19.64
CA GLU A 323 -17.75 5.79 -19.24
C GLU A 323 -18.52 6.56 -20.35
N ASP A 324 -17.85 7.48 -21.03
CA ASP A 324 -18.38 8.20 -22.20
C ASP A 324 -18.40 7.37 -23.48
N ARG A 325 -17.97 6.11 -23.45
CA ARG A 325 -17.87 5.20 -24.60
C ARG A 325 -16.86 5.64 -25.67
N ARG A 326 -15.84 6.39 -25.27
CA ARG A 326 -14.70 6.78 -26.12
C ARG A 326 -13.57 5.76 -25.93
N ARG A 327 -13.84 4.49 -26.35
CA ARG A 327 -13.00 3.33 -26.05
C ARG A 327 -11.57 3.47 -26.57
N ASP A 328 -11.39 3.89 -27.83
CA ASP A 328 -10.04 4.01 -28.43
C ASP A 328 -9.20 5.04 -27.66
N GLU A 329 -9.81 6.17 -27.27
CA GLU A 329 -9.16 7.20 -26.45
C GLU A 329 -8.82 6.67 -25.06
N SER A 330 -9.68 5.84 -24.48
CA SER A 330 -9.41 5.26 -23.15
C SER A 330 -8.18 4.35 -23.14
N PHE A 331 -7.95 3.56 -24.23
CA PHE A 331 -6.72 2.78 -24.38
C PHE A 331 -5.46 3.65 -24.38
N ASP A 332 -5.46 4.75 -25.14
CA ASP A 332 -4.32 5.65 -25.20
C ASP A 332 -4.05 6.33 -23.85
N LEU A 333 -5.11 6.69 -23.12
CA LEU A 333 -5.01 7.28 -21.79
C LEU A 333 -4.49 6.27 -20.75
N PHE A 334 -4.95 5.02 -20.75
CA PHE A 334 -4.42 4.00 -19.84
C PHE A 334 -2.96 3.64 -20.17
N LYS A 335 -2.58 3.61 -21.46
CA LYS A 335 -1.17 3.49 -21.85
C LYS A 335 -0.35 4.72 -21.38
N GLY A 336 -0.94 5.90 -21.44
CA GLY A 336 -0.36 7.12 -20.88
C GLY A 336 -0.13 7.01 -19.36
N SER A 337 -1.10 6.44 -18.63
CA SER A 337 -0.98 6.17 -17.19
C SER A 337 0.22 5.26 -16.89
N VAL A 338 0.34 4.15 -17.61
CA VAL A 338 1.47 3.21 -17.44
C VAL A 338 2.81 3.87 -17.81
N ALA A 339 2.84 4.68 -18.88
CA ALA A 339 4.06 5.37 -19.32
C ALA A 339 4.49 6.51 -18.39
N ALA A 340 3.56 7.14 -17.69
CA ALA A 340 3.80 8.24 -16.75
C ALA A 340 4.18 7.76 -15.34
N HIS A 341 4.29 6.45 -15.11
CA HIS A 341 4.66 5.88 -13.81
C HIS A 341 6.03 6.40 -13.34
N VAL A 342 6.11 6.77 -12.05
CA VAL A 342 7.36 7.20 -11.40
C VAL A 342 7.69 6.25 -10.23
N ASP A 343 6.89 6.22 -9.17
CA ASP A 343 7.17 5.46 -7.94
C ASP A 343 5.90 4.79 -7.34
N ASN A 344 4.79 4.77 -8.09
CA ASN A 344 3.50 4.27 -7.62
C ASN A 344 3.17 2.91 -8.23
N ASP A 345 3.86 1.86 -7.76
CA ASP A 345 3.71 0.48 -8.26
C ASP A 345 2.25 0.01 -8.25
N ARG A 346 1.47 0.40 -7.23
CA ARG A 346 0.05 0.07 -7.15
C ARG A 346 -0.76 0.66 -8.30
N GLN A 347 -0.51 1.93 -8.64
CA GLN A 347 -1.19 2.58 -9.77
C GLN A 347 -0.76 1.95 -11.10
N LEU A 348 0.53 1.61 -11.23
CA LEU A 348 1.05 0.87 -12.39
C LEU A 348 0.33 -0.48 -12.56
N GLY A 349 0.20 -1.25 -11.48
CA GLY A 349 -0.54 -2.51 -11.46
C GLY A 349 -1.99 -2.34 -11.91
N LYS A 350 -2.68 -1.27 -11.45
CA LYS A 350 -4.04 -0.93 -11.89
C LYS A 350 -4.11 -0.59 -13.38
N GLY A 351 -3.14 0.18 -13.88
CA GLY A 351 -3.04 0.53 -15.30
C GLY A 351 -2.90 -0.71 -16.17
N TYR A 352 -2.00 -1.61 -15.81
CA TYR A 352 -1.82 -2.89 -16.51
C TYR A 352 -3.07 -3.77 -16.44
N LEU A 353 -3.67 -3.91 -15.25
CA LEU A 353 -4.88 -4.71 -15.06
C LEU A 353 -6.05 -4.19 -15.91
N LYS A 354 -6.22 -2.86 -15.97
CA LYS A 354 -7.27 -2.24 -16.77
C LYS A 354 -7.06 -2.47 -18.27
N LEU A 355 -5.83 -2.34 -18.75
CA LEU A 355 -5.49 -2.65 -20.15
C LEU A 355 -5.71 -4.13 -20.45
N ALA A 356 -5.32 -5.03 -19.55
CA ALA A 356 -5.54 -6.46 -19.68
C ALA A 356 -7.05 -6.80 -19.82
N ASP A 357 -7.88 -6.23 -18.92
CA ASP A 357 -9.34 -6.41 -18.95
C ASP A 357 -9.93 -5.92 -20.29
N LEU A 358 -9.49 -4.76 -20.79
CA LEU A 358 -9.96 -4.20 -22.06
C LEU A 358 -9.54 -5.05 -23.27
N TYR A 359 -8.30 -5.54 -23.32
CA TYR A 359 -7.84 -6.44 -24.39
C TYR A 359 -8.53 -7.81 -24.30
N MET A 360 -8.84 -8.28 -23.10
CA MET A 360 -9.62 -9.50 -22.89
C MET A 360 -11.04 -9.36 -23.46
N GLU A 361 -11.70 -8.20 -23.25
CA GLU A 361 -13.00 -7.89 -23.86
C GLU A 361 -12.94 -7.82 -25.38
N ASP A 362 -11.82 -7.36 -25.94
CA ASP A 362 -11.61 -7.29 -27.39
C ASP A 362 -11.13 -8.62 -28.01
N LEU A 363 -11.05 -9.68 -27.19
CA LEU A 363 -10.61 -11.03 -27.58
C LEU A 363 -9.16 -11.08 -28.09
N GLU A 364 -8.34 -10.09 -27.72
CA GLU A 364 -6.90 -10.00 -28.02
C GLU A 364 -6.09 -10.73 -26.93
N TYR A 365 -6.27 -12.04 -26.85
CA TYR A 365 -5.76 -12.88 -25.77
C TYR A 365 -4.24 -12.83 -25.54
N PRO A 366 -3.37 -12.81 -26.58
CA PRO A 366 -1.93 -12.69 -26.36
C PRO A 366 -1.54 -11.37 -25.68
N THR A 367 -2.18 -10.28 -26.10
CA THR A 367 -1.94 -8.95 -25.52
C THR A 367 -2.50 -8.87 -24.10
N ALA A 368 -3.71 -9.41 -23.88
CA ALA A 368 -4.32 -9.47 -22.55
C ALA A 368 -3.45 -10.25 -21.57
N GLN A 369 -2.93 -11.42 -21.96
CA GLN A 369 -2.04 -12.25 -21.13
C GLN A 369 -0.78 -11.46 -20.70
N ALA A 370 -0.09 -10.82 -21.65
CA ALA A 370 1.11 -10.04 -21.34
C ALA A 370 0.85 -8.88 -20.34
N TYR A 371 -0.32 -8.24 -20.44
CA TYR A 371 -0.73 -7.21 -19.49
C TYR A 371 -1.15 -7.77 -18.13
N TYR A 372 -1.81 -8.95 -18.06
CA TYR A 372 -2.10 -9.62 -16.79
C TYR A 372 -0.83 -10.04 -16.06
N ASP A 373 0.15 -10.61 -16.79
CA ASP A 373 1.45 -10.96 -16.20
C ASP A 373 2.16 -9.73 -15.63
N SER A 374 2.13 -8.61 -16.38
CA SER A 374 2.68 -7.35 -15.91
C SER A 374 1.93 -6.80 -14.67
N ALA A 375 0.59 -6.92 -14.66
CA ALA A 375 -0.23 -6.50 -13.52
C ALA A 375 0.10 -7.31 -12.26
N LEU A 376 0.26 -8.63 -12.37
CA LEU A 376 0.57 -9.52 -11.23
C LEU A 376 1.87 -9.17 -10.51
N VAL A 377 2.86 -8.64 -11.23
CA VAL A 377 4.14 -8.21 -10.64
C VAL A 377 3.95 -7.02 -9.70
N HIS A 378 2.98 -6.13 -9.99
CA HIS A 378 2.75 -4.87 -9.26
C HIS A 378 1.50 -4.91 -8.36
N MET A 379 0.74 -6.03 -8.35
CA MET A 379 -0.42 -6.19 -7.48
C MET A 379 -0.02 -6.55 -6.06
N ASP A 380 -0.64 -5.87 -5.08
CA ASP A 380 -0.47 -6.21 -3.67
C ASP A 380 -0.88 -7.66 -3.37
N GLU A 381 -0.24 -8.27 -2.36
CA GLU A 381 -0.55 -9.64 -1.92
C GLU A 381 -1.99 -9.80 -1.41
N ASP A 382 -2.57 -8.74 -0.85
CA ASP A 382 -3.92 -8.69 -0.30
C ASP A 382 -4.98 -8.18 -1.29
N ASN A 383 -4.63 -8.02 -2.58
CA ASN A 383 -5.58 -7.60 -3.61
C ASN A 383 -6.61 -8.70 -3.86
N GLU A 384 -7.89 -8.36 -3.72
CA GLU A 384 -9.02 -9.31 -3.86
C GLU A 384 -9.07 -10.02 -5.22
N ARG A 385 -8.57 -9.39 -6.30
CA ARG A 385 -8.54 -9.97 -7.65
C ARG A 385 -7.26 -10.74 -7.96
N LYS A 386 -6.26 -10.78 -7.08
CA LYS A 386 -4.95 -11.38 -7.38
C LYS A 386 -5.05 -12.85 -7.74
N ASP A 387 -5.81 -13.63 -6.98
CA ASP A 387 -6.01 -15.06 -7.26
C ASP A 387 -6.78 -15.28 -8.57
N GLU A 388 -7.81 -14.46 -8.83
CA GLU A 388 -8.58 -14.50 -10.09
C GLU A 388 -7.67 -14.18 -11.28
N VAL A 389 -6.91 -13.08 -11.21
CA VAL A 389 -6.00 -12.64 -12.27
C VAL A 389 -4.89 -13.65 -12.49
N SER A 390 -4.33 -14.25 -11.44
CA SER A 390 -3.31 -15.30 -11.53
C SER A 390 -3.85 -16.55 -12.24
N SER A 391 -5.07 -16.97 -11.93
CA SER A 391 -5.72 -18.09 -12.62
C SER A 391 -5.94 -17.76 -14.08
N LEU A 392 -6.47 -16.57 -14.39
CA LEU A 392 -6.76 -16.12 -15.75
C LEU A 392 -5.49 -16.00 -16.60
N ALA A 393 -4.41 -15.43 -16.05
CA ALA A 393 -3.12 -15.35 -16.73
C ALA A 393 -2.57 -16.74 -17.06
N SER A 394 -2.66 -17.69 -16.11
CA SER A 394 -2.25 -19.08 -16.33
C SER A 394 -3.08 -19.77 -17.40
N ASP A 395 -4.40 -19.55 -17.42
CA ASP A 395 -5.31 -20.13 -18.42
C ASP A 395 -5.02 -19.56 -19.82
N LEU A 396 -4.73 -18.27 -19.90
CA LEU A 396 -4.34 -17.61 -21.15
C LEU A 396 -2.96 -18.04 -21.63
N THR A 397 -2.00 -18.32 -20.75
CA THR A 397 -0.65 -18.76 -21.14
C THR A 397 -0.72 -20.02 -22.02
N SER A 398 -1.49 -21.03 -21.60
CA SER A 398 -1.67 -22.26 -22.39
C SER A 398 -2.28 -21.99 -23.77
N LEU A 399 -3.30 -21.11 -23.83
CA LEU A 399 -3.92 -20.73 -25.10
C LEU A 399 -2.93 -19.98 -26.01
N VAL A 400 -2.23 -18.99 -25.46
CA VAL A 400 -1.26 -18.17 -26.21
C VAL A 400 -0.11 -19.01 -26.73
N ASP A 401 0.41 -19.95 -25.94
CA ASP A 401 1.43 -20.89 -26.38
C ASP A 401 0.96 -21.71 -27.58
N ASN A 402 -0.27 -22.24 -27.55
CA ASN A 402 -0.84 -22.96 -28.66
C ASN A 402 -1.03 -22.06 -29.90
N LEU A 403 -1.51 -20.83 -29.74
CA LEU A 403 -1.67 -19.87 -30.84
C LEU A 403 -0.31 -19.49 -31.44
N ASN A 404 0.73 -19.31 -30.61
CA ASN A 404 2.09 -19.03 -31.07
C ASN A 404 2.66 -20.21 -31.88
N ILE A 405 2.45 -21.45 -31.42
CA ILE A 405 2.84 -22.65 -32.17
C ILE A 405 2.15 -22.68 -33.55
N ILE A 406 0.86 -22.39 -33.61
CA ILE A 406 0.11 -22.33 -34.86
C ILE A 406 0.72 -21.29 -35.82
N GLN A 407 0.95 -20.06 -35.32
CA GLN A 407 1.51 -18.97 -36.11
C GLN A 407 2.96 -19.26 -36.56
N GLU A 408 3.77 -19.83 -35.67
CA GLU A 408 5.15 -20.23 -35.97
C GLU A 408 5.19 -21.24 -37.09
N VAL A 409 4.44 -22.34 -36.94
CA VAL A 409 4.41 -23.43 -37.95
C VAL A 409 3.84 -22.96 -39.29
N ASP A 410 2.76 -22.15 -39.27
CA ASP A 410 2.23 -21.55 -40.50
C ASP A 410 3.30 -20.74 -41.24
N SER A 411 4.02 -19.89 -40.50
CA SER A 411 5.08 -19.05 -41.08
C SER A 411 6.22 -19.90 -41.66
N LEU A 412 6.59 -21.02 -41.00
CA LEU A 412 7.62 -21.94 -41.45
C LEU A 412 7.17 -22.70 -42.72
N LEU A 413 5.93 -23.16 -42.75
CA LEU A 413 5.36 -23.86 -43.91
C LEU A 413 5.21 -22.94 -45.13
N ASP A 414 4.74 -21.70 -44.91
CA ASP A 414 4.65 -20.67 -45.95
C ASP A 414 6.01 -20.38 -46.57
N LEU A 415 7.08 -20.30 -45.75
CA LEU A 415 8.45 -20.15 -46.25
C LEU A 415 8.88 -21.34 -47.13
N CYS A 416 8.49 -22.56 -46.78
CA CYS A 416 8.80 -23.74 -47.55
C CYS A 416 8.06 -23.80 -48.91
N ASP A 417 6.85 -23.27 -48.97
CA ASP A 417 6.03 -23.21 -50.17
C ASP A 417 6.39 -22.07 -51.15
N MET A 418 7.26 -21.14 -50.73
CA MET A 418 7.80 -20.07 -51.57
C MET A 418 8.83 -20.58 -52.58
N ASP A 419 8.92 -19.90 -53.73
CA ASP A 419 10.04 -20.09 -54.66
C ASP A 419 11.38 -19.85 -53.93
N GLU A 420 12.43 -20.59 -54.33
CA GLU A 420 13.76 -20.56 -53.68
C GLU A 420 14.32 -19.13 -53.54
N ASP A 421 14.22 -18.30 -54.60
CA ASP A 421 14.69 -16.91 -54.55
C ASP A 421 13.91 -16.04 -53.55
N LEU A 422 12.59 -16.29 -53.40
CA LEU A 422 11.75 -15.56 -52.43
C LEU A 422 12.02 -16.03 -51.01
N ARG A 423 12.22 -17.33 -50.79
CA ARG A 423 12.58 -17.93 -49.52
C ARG A 423 13.90 -17.37 -49.00
N LEU A 424 14.96 -17.35 -49.81
CA LEU A 424 16.24 -16.80 -49.45
C LEU A 424 16.14 -15.32 -49.04
N ARG A 425 15.34 -14.51 -49.76
CA ARG A 425 15.10 -13.10 -49.38
C ARG A 425 14.28 -12.95 -48.10
N ALA A 426 13.36 -13.88 -47.84
CA ALA A 426 12.56 -13.86 -46.62
C ALA A 426 13.43 -14.18 -45.39
N VAL A 427 14.26 -15.23 -45.48
CA VAL A 427 15.24 -15.57 -44.41
C VAL A 427 16.24 -14.45 -44.15
N ASP A 428 16.78 -13.81 -45.23
CA ASP A 428 17.66 -12.64 -45.09
C ASP A 428 16.96 -11.46 -44.39
N ARG A 429 15.65 -11.28 -44.63
CA ARG A 429 14.85 -10.24 -43.95
C ARG A 429 14.64 -10.54 -42.47
N VAL A 430 14.32 -11.80 -42.13
CA VAL A 430 14.18 -12.25 -40.74
C VAL A 430 15.50 -12.07 -39.99
N LEU A 431 16.63 -12.49 -40.57
CA LEU A 431 17.94 -12.31 -39.96
C LEU A 431 18.24 -10.83 -39.68
N ARG A 432 17.96 -9.95 -40.66
CA ARG A 432 18.13 -8.49 -40.43
C ARG A 432 17.18 -7.92 -39.41
N SER A 433 15.96 -8.43 -39.28
CA SER A 433 15.06 -7.99 -38.21
C SER A 433 15.59 -8.39 -36.82
N MET A 434 16.10 -9.63 -36.68
CA MET A 434 16.74 -10.11 -35.45
C MET A 434 17.99 -9.29 -35.06
N GLU A 435 18.84 -8.98 -36.05
CA GLU A 435 20.01 -8.10 -35.85
C GLU A 435 19.61 -6.68 -35.38
N LEU A 436 18.51 -6.14 -35.96
CA LEU A 436 18.02 -4.81 -35.61
C LEU A 436 17.40 -4.80 -34.20
N GLU A 437 16.65 -5.83 -33.85
CA GLU A 437 16.07 -5.98 -32.53
C GLU A 437 17.15 -6.14 -31.45
N LEU A 438 18.14 -7.00 -31.72
CA LEU A 438 19.30 -7.15 -30.83
C LEU A 438 20.05 -5.83 -30.63
N LYS A 439 20.23 -5.08 -31.72
CA LYS A 439 20.87 -3.77 -31.64
C LYS A 439 20.06 -2.79 -30.80
N ARG A 440 18.73 -2.73 -30.97
CA ARG A 440 17.84 -1.91 -30.16
C ARG A 440 17.88 -2.30 -28.67
N ALA A 441 17.78 -3.60 -28.37
CA ALA A 441 17.86 -4.09 -27.00
C ALA A 441 19.21 -3.73 -26.32
N ARG A 442 20.31 -3.73 -27.08
CA ARG A 442 21.59 -3.25 -26.58
C ARG A 442 21.64 -1.75 -26.35
N GLU A 443 21.12 -0.96 -27.30
CA GLU A 443 21.04 0.49 -27.17
C GLU A 443 20.15 0.88 -25.97
N GLU A 444 19.03 0.18 -25.75
CA GLU A 444 18.16 0.37 -24.60
C GLU A 444 18.85 -0.01 -23.28
N ARG A 445 19.58 -1.14 -23.23
CA ARG A 445 20.37 -1.56 -22.07
C ARG A 445 21.50 -0.55 -21.75
N GLU A 446 22.19 -0.06 -22.78
CA GLU A 446 23.23 0.97 -22.64
C GLU A 446 22.64 2.30 -22.16
N ALA A 447 21.49 2.74 -22.72
CA ALA A 447 20.79 3.94 -22.29
C ALA A 447 20.27 3.84 -20.87
N ALA A 448 19.72 2.68 -20.47
CA ALA A 448 19.28 2.40 -19.10
C ALA A 448 20.48 2.44 -18.12
N ALA A 449 21.62 1.84 -18.51
CA ALA A 449 22.83 1.86 -17.71
C ALA A 449 23.42 3.29 -17.58
N GLU A 450 23.37 4.08 -18.67
CA GLU A 450 23.81 5.48 -18.66
C GLU A 450 22.87 6.36 -17.82
N ALA A 451 21.56 6.16 -17.91
CA ALA A 451 20.56 6.83 -17.07
C ALA A 451 20.73 6.48 -15.58
N ALA A 452 20.97 5.21 -15.27
CA ALA A 452 21.26 4.77 -13.90
C ALA A 452 22.59 5.37 -13.37
N ALA A 453 23.62 5.45 -14.22
CA ALA A 453 24.88 6.09 -13.87
C ALA A 453 24.74 7.61 -13.72
N ALA A 454 23.91 8.26 -14.54
CA ALA A 454 23.61 9.69 -14.44
C ALA A 454 22.78 10.01 -13.18
N ALA A 455 21.81 9.18 -12.84
CA ALA A 455 21.03 9.28 -11.61
C ALA A 455 21.93 9.11 -10.38
N ALA A 456 22.83 8.12 -10.39
CA ALA A 456 23.85 7.93 -9.34
C ALA A 456 24.84 9.10 -9.25
N ALA A 457 25.14 9.77 -10.37
CA ALA A 457 26.02 10.94 -10.42
C ALA A 457 25.30 12.22 -9.98
N ALA A 458 24.00 12.38 -10.29
CA ALA A 458 23.17 13.49 -9.84
C ALA A 458 22.94 13.45 -8.33
N ASP A 459 22.74 12.28 -7.76
CA ASP A 459 22.61 12.06 -6.33
C ASP A 459 23.93 12.35 -5.56
N ASN A 460 25.07 12.23 -6.25
CA ASN A 460 26.39 12.58 -5.73
C ASN A 460 26.68 14.10 -5.75
N SER A 461 25.85 14.94 -6.38
CA SER A 461 25.98 16.40 -6.40
C SER A 461 25.46 17.09 -5.14
N GLY A 462 24.79 16.38 -4.24
CA GLY A 462 24.44 16.79 -2.88
C GLY A 462 25.68 16.84 -1.98
N ALA A 463 26.67 17.65 -2.35
CA ALA A 463 27.90 17.85 -1.59
C ALA A 463 27.60 18.34 -0.18
N GLY A 464 27.66 17.46 0.81
CA GLY A 464 27.66 17.85 2.22
C GLY A 464 27.10 16.86 3.23
N MET A 465 26.41 15.80 2.83
CA MET A 465 25.91 14.85 3.81
C MET A 465 26.93 13.71 4.04
N PHE A 466 27.45 13.63 5.26
CA PHE A 466 28.36 12.58 5.70
C PHE A 466 27.72 11.21 5.45
N TRP A 467 28.40 10.32 4.70
CA TRP A 467 27.88 9.06 4.17
C TRP A 467 27.04 8.19 5.14
N PRO A 468 27.32 8.17 6.49
CA PRO A 468 26.49 7.40 7.42
C PRO A 468 25.04 7.86 7.56
N TYR A 469 24.76 9.10 7.17
CA TYR A 469 23.42 9.70 7.23
C TYR A 469 22.72 9.71 5.86
N ASN A 470 23.38 9.25 4.80
CA ASN A 470 22.78 9.08 3.48
C ASN A 470 22.35 7.63 3.26
N GLY A 471 21.02 7.36 3.25
CA GLY A 471 20.45 6.04 3.12
C GLY A 471 20.82 5.35 1.80
N GLN A 472 20.85 6.10 0.69
CA GLN A 472 21.18 5.58 -0.65
C GLN A 472 22.67 5.23 -0.77
N LEU A 473 23.59 6.06 -0.28
CA LEU A 473 25.01 5.72 -0.25
C LEU A 473 25.31 4.51 0.64
N ARG A 474 24.50 4.29 1.67
CA ARG A 474 24.60 3.09 2.51
C ARG A 474 24.12 1.84 1.78
N SER A 475 22.95 1.89 1.11
CA SER A 475 22.39 0.73 0.39
C SER A 475 23.24 0.36 -0.84
N SER A 476 23.65 1.32 -1.65
CA SER A 476 24.55 1.07 -2.78
C SER A 476 25.92 0.57 -2.33
N GLY A 477 26.48 1.13 -1.25
CA GLY A 477 27.71 0.65 -0.64
C GLY A 477 27.59 -0.77 -0.09
N GLN A 478 26.42 -1.13 0.47
CA GLN A 478 26.14 -2.47 0.94
C GLN A 478 26.02 -3.47 -0.22
N GLN A 479 25.37 -3.11 -1.32
CA GLN A 479 25.31 -3.95 -2.52
C GLN A 479 26.68 -4.15 -3.15
N GLN A 480 27.49 -3.10 -3.28
CA GLN A 480 28.88 -3.20 -3.74
C GLN A 480 29.73 -4.07 -2.80
N PHE A 481 29.52 -3.95 -1.49
CA PHE A 481 30.21 -4.78 -0.52
C PHE A 481 29.85 -6.26 -0.69
N LEU A 482 28.55 -6.57 -0.80
CA LEU A 482 28.06 -7.94 -0.99
C LEU A 482 28.55 -8.53 -2.33
N SER A 483 28.61 -7.74 -3.40
CA SER A 483 29.13 -8.22 -4.70
C SER A 483 30.63 -8.51 -4.70
N TYR A 484 31.43 -7.76 -3.94
CA TYR A 484 32.89 -7.94 -3.85
C TYR A 484 33.33 -8.95 -2.79
N TRP A 485 32.61 -9.02 -1.66
CA TRP A 485 33.05 -9.72 -0.46
C TRP A 485 32.10 -10.83 -0.02
N GLY A 486 30.92 -10.92 -0.62
CA GLY A 486 29.87 -11.87 -0.23
C GLY A 486 29.30 -11.57 1.17
N ASP A 487 28.52 -12.50 1.69
CA ASP A 487 27.91 -12.41 3.02
C ASP A 487 28.92 -12.85 4.10
N ARG A 488 29.85 -11.96 4.42
CA ARG A 488 30.88 -12.22 5.41
C ARG A 488 30.49 -11.73 6.78
N VAL A 489 30.62 -12.59 7.78
CA VAL A 489 30.40 -12.25 9.18
C VAL A 489 31.43 -11.21 9.65
N LEU A 490 30.99 -10.24 10.46
CA LEU A 490 31.86 -9.23 11.05
C LEU A 490 32.76 -9.87 12.11
N GLU A 491 34.03 -10.11 11.76
CA GLU A 491 35.04 -10.68 12.64
C GLU A 491 36.41 -10.02 12.41
N ASP A 492 37.35 -10.22 13.30
CA ASP A 492 38.70 -9.67 13.14
C ASP A 492 39.37 -10.20 11.86
N ASP A 493 40.04 -9.30 11.12
CA ASP A 493 40.73 -9.58 9.85
C ASP A 493 39.82 -10.04 8.69
N TRP A 494 38.51 -9.73 8.69
CA TRP A 494 37.54 -10.14 7.67
C TRP A 494 37.90 -9.75 6.23
N ARG A 495 38.78 -8.75 6.05
CA ARG A 495 39.26 -8.26 4.72
C ARG A 495 40.34 -9.16 4.09
N ARG A 496 40.87 -10.15 4.81
CA ARG A 496 41.91 -11.02 4.26
C ARG A 496 41.28 -12.13 3.43
N SER A 497 41.68 -12.21 2.14
CA SER A 497 41.15 -13.19 1.19
C SER A 497 41.47 -14.66 1.54
N ASN A 498 42.52 -14.92 2.35
CA ASN A 498 42.99 -16.25 2.70
C ASN A 498 42.50 -16.73 4.08
N LYS A 499 41.48 -16.14 4.65
CA LYS A 499 40.89 -16.61 5.89
C LYS A 499 39.96 -17.79 5.57
N MET A 500 40.44 -19.03 5.82
CA MET A 500 39.56 -20.21 5.81
C MET A 500 38.58 -20.06 6.97
N SER A 501 37.28 -19.94 6.65
CA SER A 501 36.21 -20.07 7.63
C SER A 501 36.24 -21.52 8.14
N ASN A 502 36.63 -21.72 9.39
CA ASN A 502 36.40 -22.98 10.09
C ASN A 502 34.89 -23.10 10.37
N LEU A 503 34.15 -23.53 9.38
CA LEU A 503 32.85 -24.15 9.61
C LEU A 503 33.15 -25.55 10.16
N PHE A 504 32.79 -25.78 11.40
CA PHE A 504 32.69 -27.11 11.97
C PHE A 504 31.64 -27.86 11.14
N VAL A 505 32.10 -28.71 10.25
CA VAL A 505 31.31 -29.78 9.67
C VAL A 505 31.60 -31.00 10.52
N ASP A 506 30.60 -31.52 11.20
CA ASP A 506 30.63 -32.85 11.77
C ASP A 506 30.95 -33.86 10.65
N GLU A 507 32.02 -34.62 10.87
CA GLU A 507 32.41 -35.70 10.00
C GLU A 507 31.38 -36.83 10.10
N GLU A 508 30.62 -37.04 9.00
CA GLU A 508 30.17 -38.37 8.65
C GLU A 508 30.69 -38.71 7.24
N GLU A 509 31.38 -39.80 7.19
CA GLU A 509 32.11 -40.37 6.06
C GLU A 509 31.16 -40.64 4.87
N GLY A 510 31.55 -40.20 3.66
CA GLY A 510 30.94 -40.60 2.41
C GLY A 510 31.87 -40.31 1.23
N GLU A 511 32.40 -41.38 0.65
CA GLU A 511 33.37 -41.43 -0.42
C GLU A 511 33.01 -40.63 -1.67
N GLY A 512 34.00 -39.91 -2.19
CA GLY A 512 34.37 -39.73 -3.59
C GLY A 512 33.30 -39.35 -4.60
N ALA A 513 33.22 -38.03 -4.96
CA ALA A 513 32.92 -37.62 -6.31
C ALA A 513 33.77 -36.39 -6.64
N GLU A 514 34.69 -36.57 -7.56
CA GLU A 514 35.41 -35.48 -8.21
C GLU A 514 34.41 -34.60 -8.96
N ALA A 515 34.16 -33.39 -8.44
CA ALA A 515 33.43 -32.38 -9.15
C ALA A 515 34.38 -31.73 -10.17
N SER A 516 34.29 -32.16 -11.44
CA SER A 516 34.77 -31.38 -12.56
C SER A 516 33.89 -30.10 -12.65
N GLY A 517 34.46 -29.00 -12.18
CA GLY A 517 33.85 -27.68 -12.39
C GLY A 517 33.98 -27.31 -13.86
N GLU A 518 32.95 -27.56 -14.63
CA GLU A 518 32.66 -26.80 -15.84
C GLU A 518 32.07 -25.50 -15.36
N GLU A 519 32.84 -24.41 -15.48
CA GLU A 519 32.29 -23.05 -15.43
C GLU A 519 31.31 -22.96 -16.60
N GLU A 520 29.99 -23.02 -16.34
CA GLU A 520 28.99 -22.57 -17.29
C GLU A 520 29.27 -21.07 -17.53
N GLU A 521 29.88 -20.75 -18.70
CA GLU A 521 29.92 -19.39 -19.21
C GLU A 521 28.46 -18.91 -19.29
N ILE A 522 28.11 -17.96 -18.44
CA ILE A 522 26.81 -17.27 -18.54
C ILE A 522 26.87 -16.48 -19.85
N LEU A 523 26.35 -17.08 -20.92
CA LEU A 523 26.23 -16.46 -22.24
C LEU A 523 25.35 -15.20 -22.10
N ASP A 524 25.91 -14.04 -22.45
CA ASP A 524 25.13 -12.79 -22.51
C ASP A 524 24.05 -12.96 -23.59
N PRO A 525 22.75 -12.95 -23.24
CA PRO A 525 21.65 -13.13 -24.19
C PRO A 525 21.66 -12.12 -25.34
N LEU A 526 22.33 -10.97 -25.14
CA LEU A 526 22.45 -9.90 -26.12
C LEU A 526 23.78 -9.98 -26.92
N ASP A 527 24.53 -11.09 -26.87
CA ASP A 527 25.73 -11.26 -27.68
C ASP A 527 25.34 -11.56 -29.14
N PRO A 528 25.83 -10.79 -30.16
CA PRO A 528 25.60 -11.09 -31.57
C PRO A 528 26.07 -12.47 -32.00
N ALA A 529 27.01 -13.06 -31.25
CA ALA A 529 27.49 -14.41 -31.52
C ALA A 529 26.43 -15.48 -31.28
N ASN A 530 25.35 -15.14 -30.54
CA ASN A 530 24.24 -16.04 -30.28
C ASN A 530 23.14 -15.98 -31.35
N LEU A 531 23.24 -15.04 -32.32
CA LEU A 531 22.31 -15.04 -33.46
C LEU A 531 22.59 -16.21 -34.37
N PRO A 532 21.53 -16.90 -34.85
CA PRO A 532 21.69 -17.96 -35.84
C PRO A 532 22.25 -17.38 -37.15
N THR A 533 23.11 -18.12 -37.81
CA THR A 533 23.61 -17.77 -39.14
C THR A 533 22.53 -17.97 -40.20
N PHE A 534 22.69 -17.30 -41.33
CA PHE A 534 21.76 -17.49 -42.47
C PHE A 534 21.63 -18.97 -42.89
N GLU A 535 22.75 -19.72 -42.88
CA GLU A 535 22.78 -21.14 -43.22
C GLU A 535 22.03 -22.01 -42.20
N GLU A 536 22.16 -21.67 -40.90
CA GLU A 536 21.44 -22.35 -39.82
C GLU A 536 19.93 -22.09 -39.91
N LEU A 537 19.51 -20.85 -40.15
CA LEU A 537 18.11 -20.51 -40.32
C LEU A 537 17.52 -21.25 -41.53
N LEU A 538 18.24 -21.32 -42.65
CA LEU A 538 17.80 -22.01 -43.85
C LEU A 538 17.72 -23.53 -43.63
N ALA A 539 18.69 -24.12 -42.94
CA ALA A 539 18.73 -25.55 -42.59
C ALA A 539 17.66 -25.94 -41.58
N GLY A 540 17.21 -25.00 -40.74
CA GLY A 540 16.15 -25.20 -39.75
C GLY A 540 14.73 -25.18 -40.33
N LEU A 541 14.54 -24.82 -41.62
CA LEU A 541 13.23 -24.82 -42.24
C LEU A 541 12.74 -26.27 -42.50
N PRO A 542 11.50 -26.61 -42.12
CA PRO A 542 10.94 -27.97 -42.27
C PRO A 542 10.45 -28.25 -43.70
N CYS A 543 11.31 -28.03 -44.70
CA CYS A 543 10.93 -28.19 -46.10
C CYS A 543 11.05 -29.63 -46.61
N GLU A 544 11.74 -30.50 -45.86
CA GLU A 544 11.81 -31.93 -46.15
C GLU A 544 10.49 -32.64 -45.77
N PRO A 545 10.02 -33.62 -46.51
CA PRO A 545 8.69 -34.22 -46.32
C PRO A 545 8.47 -34.79 -44.90
N GLU A 546 9.51 -35.36 -44.27
CA GLU A 546 9.40 -35.94 -42.92
C GLU A 546 9.32 -34.84 -41.85
N ALA A 547 10.11 -33.79 -41.99
CA ALA A 547 10.10 -32.63 -41.07
C ALA A 547 8.77 -31.85 -41.22
N ARG A 548 8.27 -31.70 -42.44
CA ARG A 548 6.99 -31.05 -42.72
C ARG A 548 5.83 -31.77 -42.04
N VAL A 549 5.74 -33.08 -42.12
CA VAL A 549 4.69 -33.87 -41.46
C VAL A 549 4.76 -33.69 -39.94
N SER A 550 5.96 -33.68 -39.37
CA SER A 550 6.14 -33.48 -37.92
C SER A 550 5.63 -32.10 -37.46
N GLU A 551 5.90 -31.04 -38.23
CA GLU A 551 5.39 -29.69 -37.90
C GLU A 551 3.88 -29.55 -38.10
N GLU A 552 3.33 -30.19 -39.15
CA GLU A 552 1.90 -30.27 -39.40
C GLU A 552 1.17 -31.00 -38.25
N GLU A 553 1.73 -32.09 -37.74
CA GLU A 553 1.21 -32.78 -36.53
C GLU A 553 1.26 -31.88 -35.28
N ARG A 554 2.37 -31.19 -35.07
CA ARG A 554 2.55 -30.24 -33.95
C ARG A 554 1.51 -29.11 -34.00
N MET A 555 1.26 -28.56 -35.19
CA MET A 555 0.25 -27.53 -35.42
C MET A 555 -1.18 -28.07 -35.18
N ALA A 556 -1.48 -29.29 -35.67
CA ALA A 556 -2.77 -29.90 -35.45
C ALA A 556 -3.08 -30.14 -33.97
N GLU A 557 -2.08 -30.55 -33.19
CA GLU A 557 -2.18 -30.69 -31.73
C GLU A 557 -2.42 -29.32 -31.06
N ALA A 558 -1.70 -28.27 -31.49
CA ALA A 558 -1.88 -26.93 -31.00
C ALA A 558 -3.29 -26.37 -31.28
N TYR A 559 -3.84 -26.56 -32.51
CA TYR A 559 -5.23 -26.20 -32.82
C TYR A 559 -6.25 -26.93 -31.94
N TYR A 560 -6.04 -28.24 -31.72
CA TYR A 560 -6.92 -29.02 -30.87
C TYR A 560 -6.91 -28.50 -29.42
N ASN A 561 -5.72 -28.26 -28.86
CA ASN A 561 -5.53 -27.77 -27.52
C ASN A 561 -6.06 -26.32 -27.35
N ALA A 562 -5.81 -25.43 -28.32
CA ALA A 562 -6.39 -24.08 -28.33
C ALA A 562 -7.92 -24.11 -28.28
N GLY A 563 -8.54 -25.00 -29.06
CA GLY A 563 -9.98 -25.21 -29.03
C GLY A 563 -10.49 -25.71 -27.67
N LEU A 564 -9.72 -26.57 -26.98
CA LEU A 564 -10.03 -27.00 -25.63
C LEU A 564 -9.92 -25.83 -24.63
N ASP A 565 -8.86 -25.03 -24.73
CA ASP A 565 -8.64 -23.87 -23.85
C ASP A 565 -9.77 -22.83 -23.98
N TYR A 566 -10.18 -22.52 -25.23
CA TYR A 566 -11.36 -21.66 -25.48
C TYR A 566 -12.61 -22.19 -24.80
N ARG A 567 -12.89 -23.52 -24.93
CA ARG A 567 -14.10 -24.11 -24.39
C ARG A 567 -14.08 -24.25 -22.86
N GLU A 568 -12.99 -24.79 -22.30
CA GLU A 568 -12.96 -25.26 -20.92
C GLU A 568 -12.50 -24.19 -19.94
N LYS A 569 -11.57 -23.31 -20.38
CA LYS A 569 -11.00 -22.26 -19.54
C LYS A 569 -11.71 -20.93 -19.73
N LEU A 570 -11.94 -20.51 -20.97
CA LEU A 570 -12.54 -19.21 -21.30
C LEU A 570 -14.06 -19.27 -21.51
N ASN A 571 -14.65 -20.48 -21.55
CA ASN A 571 -16.08 -20.70 -21.87
C ASN A 571 -16.54 -20.03 -23.18
N ASP A 572 -15.60 -19.83 -24.12
CA ASP A 572 -15.85 -19.29 -25.47
C ASP A 572 -16.08 -20.43 -26.47
N ASN A 573 -17.34 -20.89 -26.52
CA ASN A 573 -17.71 -21.98 -27.42
C ASN A 573 -17.67 -21.59 -28.90
N GLU A 574 -17.82 -20.31 -29.22
CA GLU A 574 -17.82 -19.82 -30.60
C GLU A 574 -16.40 -19.92 -31.18
N LYS A 575 -15.41 -19.37 -30.46
CA LYS A 575 -14.01 -19.48 -30.83
C LYS A 575 -13.49 -20.92 -30.85
N ALA A 576 -13.91 -21.74 -29.89
CA ALA A 576 -13.56 -23.16 -29.88
C ALA A 576 -14.02 -23.88 -31.16
N ILE A 577 -15.28 -23.63 -31.59
CA ILE A 577 -15.82 -24.23 -32.83
C ILE A 577 -15.07 -23.70 -34.07
N GLU A 578 -14.83 -22.39 -34.16
CA GLU A 578 -14.05 -21.79 -35.27
C GLU A 578 -12.68 -22.45 -35.39
N THR A 579 -11.94 -22.56 -34.25
CA THR A 579 -10.61 -23.16 -34.21
C THR A 579 -10.60 -24.62 -34.65
N TRP A 580 -11.58 -25.43 -34.22
CA TRP A 580 -11.66 -26.83 -34.65
C TRP A 580 -12.15 -26.99 -36.08
N VAL A 581 -13.01 -26.11 -36.62
CA VAL A 581 -13.39 -26.10 -38.02
C VAL A 581 -12.18 -25.80 -38.90
N GLU A 582 -11.37 -24.81 -38.52
CA GLU A 582 -10.14 -24.48 -39.24
C GLU A 582 -9.16 -25.66 -39.26
N LEU A 583 -9.00 -26.37 -38.12
CA LEU A 583 -8.20 -27.58 -38.03
C LEU A 583 -8.69 -28.65 -39.05
N ILE A 584 -10.01 -28.90 -39.11
CA ILE A 584 -10.59 -29.89 -40.00
C ILE A 584 -10.35 -29.51 -41.50
N GLU A 585 -10.57 -28.24 -41.88
CA GLU A 585 -10.33 -27.75 -43.22
C GLU A 585 -8.85 -27.90 -43.64
N ARG A 586 -7.91 -27.67 -42.73
CA ARG A 586 -6.48 -27.87 -42.97
C ARG A 586 -6.13 -29.35 -43.13
N LEU A 587 -6.64 -30.22 -42.27
CA LEU A 587 -6.40 -31.65 -42.35
C LEU A 587 -6.97 -32.24 -43.66
N ASP A 588 -8.16 -31.79 -44.13
CA ASP A 588 -8.73 -32.21 -45.40
C ASP A 588 -7.88 -31.76 -46.60
N SER A 589 -7.21 -30.59 -46.51
CA SER A 589 -6.28 -30.09 -47.53
C SER A 589 -4.99 -30.89 -47.62
N LEU A 590 -4.52 -31.47 -46.48
CA LEU A 590 -3.31 -32.28 -46.40
C LEU A 590 -3.52 -33.73 -46.81
N SER A 591 -4.76 -34.21 -46.83
CA SER A 591 -5.10 -35.59 -47.16
C SER A 591 -5.29 -35.82 -48.69
N LEU A 592 -5.14 -34.79 -49.53
CA LEU A 592 -5.18 -34.81 -50.98
C LEU A 592 -3.79 -34.75 -51.60
#